data_93c95c40ca2ad213d7f39f60473cd54a
#
_entry.id   93c95c40ca2ad213d7f39f60473cd54a
#
_cell.length_a   1.000
_cell.length_b   1.000
_cell.length_c   1.000
_cell.angle_alpha   90.00
_cell.angle_beta   90.00
_cell.angle_gamma   90.00
#
_symmetry.space_group_name_H-M   'P 1'
#
loop_
_entity.id
_entity.type
_entity.pdbx_description
1 polymer ?
#
loop_
_entity_poly.entity_id
_entity_poly.type
_entity_poly.pdbx_seq_one_letter_code
_entity_poly.pdbx_strand_id
1 'polypeptide(L)'
;MDDTNKIIYAFVTYTLLMLVYTAINIPYSALGGVLSGNPNERVSIQSYRFVFGMLGGLLVTSCTLPLVKWFGNGNNEMGYQLTMLVMSCLGVVLFLICFRYTKERVSNPPHKLSLKTQLHVLWQNQPFKILCMAALVLLTSMVLRTTLAIYYVKYVLGKEDLITEFVTLGMIGNILGCACAQPLSKRLDKKAAYVYLQYISAILSCIAFFVPNEHVLLAFLVYFLWCFFTQMATPLLWAKMADTIDYGVWQNGLRLTGLVYASIVFFIKLGLALGGAIAGWLLAYYQYQANVELSEATKSGILTSFTLYPAIGSILVALIMTKYNLDNKTIKKITADLTQKSNL
;
A
#
# COMPACT_ATOMS: atom_id res chain seq x y z
N MET A 1 -34.50 4.61 14.90
CA MET A 1 -33.69 3.42 15.25
C MET A 1 -33.08 3.66 16.61
N ASP A 2 -33.14 2.69 17.48
CA ASP A 2 -32.46 2.73 18.78
C ASP A 2 -30.94 2.73 18.57
N ASP A 3 -30.16 3.36 19.45
CA ASP A 3 -28.71 3.54 19.23
C ASP A 3 -27.97 2.21 19.13
N THR A 4 -28.40 1.19 19.86
CA THR A 4 -27.91 -0.17 19.76
C THR A 4 -28.13 -0.76 18.35
N ASN A 5 -29.31 -0.55 17.77
CA ASN A 5 -29.62 -1.02 16.42
C ASN A 5 -28.80 -0.30 15.34
N LYS A 6 -28.47 0.99 15.52
CA LYS A 6 -27.59 1.74 14.63
C LYS A 6 -26.16 1.17 14.66
N ILE A 7 -25.66 0.83 15.86
CA ILE A 7 -24.32 0.24 16.02
C ILE A 7 -24.26 -1.14 15.37
N ILE A 8 -25.26 -2.00 15.59
CA ILE A 8 -25.34 -3.33 14.97
C ILE A 8 -25.39 -3.20 13.44
N TYR A 9 -26.24 -2.32 12.92
CA TYR A 9 -26.35 -2.06 11.50
C TYR A 9 -25.01 -1.61 10.88
N ALA A 10 -24.36 -0.64 11.51
CA ALA A 10 -23.05 -0.16 11.06
C ALA A 10 -21.99 -1.26 11.08
N PHE A 11 -21.95 -2.07 12.13
CA PHE A 11 -21.00 -3.19 12.25
C PHE A 11 -21.23 -4.25 11.18
N VAL A 12 -22.48 -4.67 10.98
CA VAL A 12 -22.83 -5.71 9.99
C VAL A 12 -22.54 -5.23 8.57
N THR A 13 -22.99 -4.02 8.21
CA THR A 13 -22.79 -3.46 6.87
C THR A 13 -21.33 -3.21 6.57
N TYR A 14 -20.55 -2.71 7.53
CA TYR A 14 -19.11 -2.51 7.37
C TYR A 14 -18.37 -3.85 7.23
N THR A 15 -18.71 -4.85 8.03
CA THR A 15 -18.11 -6.18 7.94
C THR A 15 -18.41 -6.83 6.58
N LEU A 16 -19.66 -6.75 6.11
CA LEU A 16 -20.05 -7.25 4.80
C LEU A 16 -19.30 -6.54 3.67
N LEU A 17 -19.18 -5.20 3.74
CA LEU A 17 -18.41 -4.42 2.79
C LEU A 17 -16.95 -4.88 2.73
N MET A 18 -16.31 -5.11 3.89
CA MET A 18 -14.93 -5.58 3.98
C MET A 18 -14.74 -7.00 3.41
N LEU A 19 -15.71 -7.87 3.60
CA LEU A 19 -15.71 -9.22 3.01
C LEU A 19 -15.81 -9.16 1.49
N VAL A 20 -16.76 -8.40 0.94
CA VAL A 20 -16.95 -8.22 -0.51
C VAL A 20 -15.72 -7.55 -1.13
N TYR A 21 -15.21 -6.49 -0.50
CA TYR A 21 -13.98 -5.82 -0.93
C TYR A 21 -12.80 -6.80 -1.01
N THR A 22 -12.66 -7.68 -0.01
CA THR A 22 -11.57 -8.68 0.00
C THR A 22 -11.76 -9.73 -1.09
N ALA A 23 -13.00 -10.20 -1.29
CA ALA A 23 -13.34 -11.18 -2.32
C ALA A 23 -13.02 -10.67 -3.74
N ILE A 24 -13.20 -9.37 -4.01
CA ILE A 24 -12.86 -8.76 -5.29
C ILE A 24 -11.35 -8.46 -5.39
N ASN A 25 -10.74 -7.99 -4.30
CA ASN A 25 -9.36 -7.50 -4.33
C ASN A 25 -8.32 -8.61 -4.51
N ILE A 26 -8.56 -9.81 -3.98
CA ILE A 26 -7.62 -10.94 -4.11
C ILE A 26 -7.50 -11.39 -5.58
N PRO A 27 -8.58 -11.73 -6.32
CA PRO A 27 -8.47 -12.07 -7.74
C PRO A 27 -7.91 -10.93 -8.60
N TYR A 28 -8.33 -9.69 -8.35
CA TYR A 28 -7.81 -8.52 -9.05
C TYR A 28 -6.30 -8.33 -8.83
N SER A 29 -5.82 -8.58 -7.62
CA SER A 29 -4.39 -8.52 -7.32
C SER A 29 -3.62 -9.66 -7.98
N ALA A 30 -4.17 -10.88 -7.97
CA ALA A 30 -3.59 -12.06 -8.62
C ALA A 30 -3.50 -11.89 -10.14
N LEU A 31 -4.47 -11.22 -10.77
CA LEU A 31 -4.46 -10.88 -12.19
C LEU A 31 -3.17 -10.16 -12.59
N GLY A 32 -2.68 -9.21 -11.76
CA GLY A 32 -1.41 -8.52 -12.01
C GLY A 32 -0.18 -9.43 -12.13
N GLY A 33 -0.23 -10.64 -11.58
CA GLY A 33 0.82 -11.66 -11.68
C GLY A 33 0.74 -12.55 -12.92
N VAL A 34 -0.42 -12.60 -13.58
CA VAL A 34 -0.67 -13.48 -14.75
C VAL A 34 -0.85 -12.70 -16.06
N LEU A 35 -0.88 -11.37 -16.04
CA LEU A 35 -0.98 -10.53 -17.23
C LEU A 35 0.29 -10.57 -18.10
N SER A 36 1.47 -10.77 -17.52
CA SER A 36 2.73 -10.89 -18.26
C SER A 36 3.71 -11.84 -17.57
N GLY A 37 4.39 -12.66 -18.41
CA GLY A 37 5.55 -13.46 -17.99
C GLY A 37 6.83 -12.64 -17.86
N ASN A 38 6.90 -11.42 -18.45
CA ASN A 38 8.09 -10.60 -18.44
C ASN A 38 8.22 -9.81 -17.12
N PRO A 39 9.29 -10.02 -16.32
CA PRO A 39 9.48 -9.34 -15.04
C PRO A 39 9.54 -7.81 -15.13
N ASN A 40 9.99 -7.22 -16.23
CA ASN A 40 10.04 -5.77 -16.41
C ASN A 40 8.67 -5.18 -16.75
N GLU A 41 7.85 -5.88 -17.54
CA GLU A 41 6.48 -5.48 -17.82
C GLU A 41 5.62 -5.51 -16.55
N ARG A 42 5.88 -6.45 -15.64
CA ARG A 42 5.18 -6.52 -14.33
C ARG A 42 5.35 -5.23 -13.52
N VAL A 43 6.55 -4.63 -13.50
CA VAL A 43 6.76 -3.34 -12.82
C VAL A 43 5.95 -2.24 -13.50
N SER A 44 5.92 -2.22 -14.84
CA SER A 44 5.12 -1.26 -15.61
C SER A 44 3.63 -1.38 -15.29
N ILE A 45 3.11 -2.60 -15.35
CA ILE A 45 1.70 -2.90 -15.04
C ILE A 45 1.35 -2.43 -13.62
N GLN A 46 2.20 -2.73 -12.63
CA GLN A 46 1.96 -2.30 -11.26
C GLN A 46 2.09 -0.77 -11.09
N SER A 47 3.02 -0.13 -11.79
CA SER A 47 3.15 1.34 -11.76
C SER A 47 1.88 2.02 -12.29
N TYR A 48 1.37 1.60 -13.45
CA TYR A 48 0.10 2.10 -13.97
C TYR A 48 -1.07 1.83 -13.02
N ARG A 49 -1.15 0.62 -12.48
CA ARG A 49 -2.21 0.24 -11.52
C ARG A 49 -2.23 1.17 -10.32
N PHE A 50 -1.08 1.46 -9.72
CA PHE A 50 -1.00 2.33 -8.55
C PHE A 50 -1.22 3.81 -8.89
N VAL A 51 -0.68 4.31 -10.00
CA VAL A 51 -0.93 5.69 -10.44
C VAL A 51 -2.44 5.91 -10.66
N PHE A 52 -3.09 5.05 -11.45
CA PHE A 52 -4.53 5.19 -11.71
C PHE A 52 -5.38 4.93 -10.47
N GLY A 53 -4.97 4.00 -9.59
CA GLY A 53 -5.64 3.77 -8.31
C GLY A 53 -5.60 4.99 -7.40
N MET A 54 -4.47 5.69 -7.32
CA MET A 54 -4.31 6.91 -6.53
C MET A 54 -5.05 8.10 -7.16
N LEU A 55 -5.01 8.25 -8.49
CA LEU A 55 -5.81 9.24 -9.21
C LEU A 55 -7.31 9.02 -8.98
N GLY A 56 -7.77 7.76 -9.01
CA GLY A 56 -9.13 7.40 -8.65
C GLY A 56 -9.49 7.78 -7.22
N GLY A 57 -8.61 7.51 -6.26
CA GLY A 57 -8.78 7.93 -4.86
C GLY A 57 -8.88 9.44 -4.72
N LEU A 58 -7.99 10.19 -5.38
CA LEU A 58 -8.01 11.65 -5.39
C LEU A 58 -9.33 12.18 -6.00
N LEU A 59 -9.76 11.62 -7.12
CA LEU A 59 -11.02 11.99 -7.78
C LEU A 59 -12.21 11.77 -6.85
N VAL A 60 -12.33 10.59 -6.24
CA VAL A 60 -13.41 10.26 -5.30
C VAL A 60 -13.41 11.24 -4.13
N THR A 61 -12.25 11.47 -3.50
CA THR A 61 -12.13 12.38 -2.34
C THR A 61 -12.52 13.80 -2.71
N SER A 62 -12.09 14.30 -3.88
CA SER A 62 -12.36 15.67 -4.32
C SER A 62 -13.81 15.88 -4.80
N CYS A 63 -14.40 14.86 -5.42
CA CYS A 63 -15.73 14.99 -6.02
C CYS A 63 -16.87 14.65 -5.06
N THR A 64 -16.63 13.87 -3.98
CA THR A 64 -17.72 13.39 -3.12
C THR A 64 -18.52 14.53 -2.51
N LEU A 65 -17.89 15.48 -1.83
CA LEU A 65 -18.60 16.58 -1.16
C LEU A 65 -19.32 17.53 -2.14
N PRO A 66 -18.71 17.97 -3.25
CA PRO A 66 -19.43 18.72 -4.27
C PRO A 66 -20.66 18.00 -4.83
N LEU A 67 -20.55 16.71 -5.12
CA LEU A 67 -21.66 15.89 -5.62
C LEU A 67 -22.77 15.73 -4.56
N VAL A 68 -22.41 15.51 -3.29
CA VAL A 68 -23.37 15.44 -2.17
C VAL A 68 -24.18 16.74 -2.07
N LYS A 69 -23.53 17.90 -2.17
CA LYS A 69 -24.22 19.20 -2.16
C LYS A 69 -25.12 19.36 -3.39
N TRP A 70 -24.64 18.96 -4.56
CA TRP A 70 -25.38 19.10 -5.81
C TRP A 70 -26.62 18.20 -5.87
N PHE A 71 -26.48 16.91 -5.54
CA PHE A 71 -27.61 15.98 -5.55
C PHE A 71 -28.55 16.16 -4.34
N GLY A 72 -28.03 16.65 -3.22
CA GLY A 72 -28.78 16.75 -1.98
C GLY A 72 -29.73 17.93 -1.90
N ASN A 73 -29.47 19.04 -2.65
CA ASN A 73 -30.28 20.27 -2.62
C ASN A 73 -30.70 20.68 -1.19
N GLY A 74 -29.78 20.58 -0.22
CA GLY A 74 -30.01 20.87 1.20
C GLY A 74 -30.31 19.64 2.07
N ASN A 75 -30.56 18.46 1.48
CA ASN A 75 -30.71 17.20 2.22
C ASN A 75 -29.41 16.37 2.07
N ASN A 76 -28.56 16.39 3.09
CA ASN A 76 -27.29 15.66 3.06
C ASN A 76 -27.46 14.13 2.97
N GLU A 77 -28.48 13.55 3.59
CA GLU A 77 -28.71 12.11 3.55
C GLU A 77 -28.98 11.64 2.11
N MET A 78 -29.89 12.31 1.43
CA MET A 78 -30.20 12.02 0.00
C MET A 78 -29.00 12.30 -0.88
N GLY A 79 -28.23 13.38 -0.62
CA GLY A 79 -27.02 13.71 -1.32
C GLY A 79 -25.96 12.61 -1.26
N TYR A 80 -25.70 12.05 -0.07
CA TYR A 80 -24.79 10.94 0.10
C TYR A 80 -25.27 9.67 -0.62
N GLN A 81 -26.56 9.33 -0.49
CA GLN A 81 -27.11 8.13 -1.15
C GLN A 81 -26.95 8.20 -2.67
N LEU A 82 -27.32 9.30 -3.31
CA LEU A 82 -27.21 9.47 -4.76
C LEU A 82 -25.75 9.52 -5.21
N THR A 83 -24.89 10.22 -4.48
CA THR A 83 -23.45 10.27 -4.81
C THR A 83 -22.84 8.87 -4.75
N MET A 84 -23.12 8.08 -3.71
CA MET A 84 -22.61 6.73 -3.58
C MET A 84 -23.18 5.80 -4.67
N LEU A 85 -24.43 5.97 -5.05
CA LEU A 85 -25.04 5.23 -6.16
C LEU A 85 -24.28 5.50 -7.47
N VAL A 86 -24.05 6.77 -7.83
CA VAL A 86 -23.32 7.16 -9.04
C VAL A 86 -21.89 6.62 -9.03
N MET A 87 -21.16 6.78 -7.91
CA MET A 87 -19.79 6.26 -7.77
C MET A 87 -19.75 4.72 -7.86
N SER A 88 -20.74 4.04 -7.29
CA SER A 88 -20.83 2.57 -7.37
C SER A 88 -21.10 2.10 -8.80
N CYS A 89 -22.02 2.74 -9.52
CA CYS A 89 -22.29 2.46 -10.93
C CYS A 89 -21.03 2.66 -11.79
N LEU A 90 -20.31 3.77 -11.58
CA LEU A 90 -19.03 4.02 -12.25
C LEU A 90 -18.02 2.92 -11.96
N GLY A 91 -17.91 2.50 -10.69
CA GLY A 91 -17.03 1.41 -10.27
C GLY A 91 -17.37 0.08 -10.98
N VAL A 92 -18.65 -0.28 -11.06
CA VAL A 92 -19.09 -1.48 -11.78
C VAL A 92 -18.72 -1.41 -13.26
N VAL A 93 -18.96 -0.27 -13.93
CA VAL A 93 -18.60 -0.08 -15.35
C VAL A 93 -17.09 -0.24 -15.55
N LEU A 94 -16.27 0.35 -14.69
CA LEU A 94 -14.80 0.24 -14.77
C LEU A 94 -14.33 -1.21 -14.54
N PHE A 95 -14.95 -1.95 -13.63
CA PHE A 95 -14.65 -3.38 -13.43
C PHE A 95 -15.06 -4.23 -14.65
N LEU A 96 -16.19 -3.95 -15.28
CA LEU A 96 -16.61 -4.64 -16.50
C LEU A 96 -15.66 -4.34 -17.68
N ILE A 97 -15.21 -3.11 -17.81
CA ILE A 97 -14.18 -2.71 -18.79
C ILE A 97 -12.88 -3.50 -18.51
N CYS A 98 -12.43 -3.52 -17.26
CA CYS A 98 -11.25 -4.28 -16.85
C CYS A 98 -11.40 -5.76 -17.24
N PHE A 99 -12.52 -6.39 -16.90
CA PHE A 99 -12.81 -7.79 -17.24
C PHE A 99 -12.80 -8.05 -18.76
N ARG A 100 -13.36 -7.14 -19.55
CA ARG A 100 -13.48 -7.31 -21.01
C ARG A 100 -12.14 -7.17 -21.75
N TYR A 101 -11.25 -6.30 -21.26
CA TYR A 101 -10.01 -5.96 -21.96
C TYR A 101 -8.76 -6.63 -21.39
N THR A 102 -8.80 -7.21 -20.19
CA THR A 102 -7.67 -7.96 -19.64
C THR A 102 -7.73 -9.43 -20.05
N LYS A 103 -6.55 -10.00 -20.39
CA LYS A 103 -6.41 -11.43 -20.71
C LYS A 103 -5.25 -12.01 -19.91
N GLU A 104 -5.49 -13.15 -19.28
CA GLU A 104 -4.42 -13.91 -18.64
C GLU A 104 -3.50 -14.50 -19.71
N ARG A 105 -2.21 -14.24 -19.58
CA ARG A 105 -1.18 -14.71 -20.52
C ARG A 105 -0.29 -15.80 -19.92
N VAL A 106 -0.32 -15.94 -18.60
CA VAL A 106 0.45 -16.94 -17.86
C VAL A 106 -0.50 -18.02 -17.37
N SER A 107 -0.30 -19.25 -17.83
CA SER A 107 -1.12 -20.40 -17.43
C SER A 107 -1.04 -20.65 -15.92
N ASN A 108 -2.20 -20.86 -15.31
CA ASN A 108 -2.34 -21.16 -13.89
C ASN A 108 -3.21 -22.42 -13.72
N PRO A 109 -2.66 -23.63 -14.02
CA PRO A 109 -3.43 -24.85 -13.97
C PRO A 109 -3.96 -25.11 -12.55
N PRO A 110 -5.18 -25.60 -12.42
CA PRO A 110 -5.75 -25.95 -11.11
C PRO A 110 -4.99 -27.14 -10.51
N HIS A 111 -4.63 -27.03 -9.23
CA HIS A 111 -3.99 -28.10 -8.49
C HIS A 111 -5.01 -28.85 -7.62
N LYS A 112 -4.98 -30.19 -7.68
CA LYS A 112 -5.83 -31.07 -6.86
C LYS A 112 -5.28 -31.30 -5.43
N LEU A 113 -4.30 -30.50 -4.99
CA LEU A 113 -3.69 -30.63 -3.67
C LEU A 113 -4.58 -30.03 -2.59
N SER A 114 -4.55 -30.63 -1.40
CA SER A 114 -5.22 -30.08 -0.23
C SER A 114 -4.69 -28.69 0.12
N LEU A 115 -5.53 -27.80 0.67
CA LEU A 115 -5.12 -26.46 1.09
C LEU A 115 -3.95 -26.51 2.09
N LYS A 116 -3.95 -27.49 3.00
CA LYS A 116 -2.89 -27.68 3.98
C LYS A 116 -1.53 -27.95 3.31
N THR A 117 -1.52 -28.79 2.28
CA THR A 117 -0.32 -29.11 1.50
C THR A 117 0.16 -27.88 0.73
N GLN A 118 -0.75 -27.14 0.10
CA GLN A 118 -0.40 -25.92 -0.62
C GLN A 118 0.21 -24.87 0.32
N LEU A 119 -0.34 -24.67 1.51
CA LEU A 119 0.20 -23.77 2.53
C LEU A 119 1.59 -24.23 3.00
N HIS A 120 1.80 -25.53 3.19
CA HIS A 120 3.10 -26.07 3.58
C HIS A 120 4.17 -25.79 2.53
N VAL A 121 3.86 -26.06 1.25
CA VAL A 121 4.76 -25.76 0.11
C VAL A 121 5.04 -24.27 -0.01
N LEU A 122 4.01 -23.42 0.15
CA LEU A 122 4.18 -21.98 0.13
C LEU A 122 5.11 -21.50 1.25
N TRP A 123 5.00 -22.09 2.44
CA TRP A 123 5.84 -21.71 3.58
C TRP A 123 7.30 -22.12 3.41
N GLN A 124 7.62 -23.07 2.50
CA GLN A 124 8.99 -23.39 2.12
C GLN A 124 9.62 -22.36 1.18
N ASN A 125 8.82 -21.51 0.54
CA ASN A 125 9.29 -20.45 -0.35
C ASN A 125 9.90 -19.29 0.47
N GLN A 126 11.22 -19.29 0.62
CA GLN A 126 11.94 -18.27 1.40
C GLN A 126 11.74 -16.85 0.88
N PRO A 127 11.87 -16.54 -0.44
CA PRO A 127 11.59 -15.21 -0.96
C PRO A 127 10.18 -14.70 -0.63
N PHE A 128 9.18 -15.57 -0.67
CA PHE A 128 7.81 -15.23 -0.29
C PHE A 128 7.70 -14.79 1.17
N LYS A 129 8.30 -15.54 2.11
CA LYS A 129 8.29 -15.18 3.55
C LYS A 129 8.93 -13.81 3.79
N ILE A 130 10.06 -13.55 3.12
CA ILE A 130 10.77 -12.27 3.22
C ILE A 130 9.88 -11.12 2.74
N LEU A 131 9.16 -11.30 1.61
CA LEU A 131 8.23 -10.28 1.11
C LEU A 131 7.03 -10.05 2.04
N CYS A 132 6.47 -11.11 2.64
CA CYS A 132 5.39 -10.97 3.62
C CYS A 132 5.82 -10.13 4.82
N MET A 133 7.00 -10.41 5.38
CA MET A 133 7.55 -9.65 6.51
C MET A 133 7.88 -8.21 6.11
N ALA A 134 8.48 -8.01 4.94
CA ALA A 134 8.76 -6.67 4.43
C ALA A 134 7.47 -5.87 4.20
N ALA A 135 6.42 -6.47 3.63
CA ALA A 135 5.13 -5.83 3.44
C ALA A 135 4.47 -5.45 4.78
N LEU A 136 4.49 -6.35 5.76
CA LEU A 136 3.96 -6.10 7.10
C LEU A 136 4.60 -4.87 7.73
N VAL A 137 5.93 -4.83 7.82
CA VAL A 137 6.67 -3.74 8.47
C VAL A 137 6.52 -2.43 7.67
N LEU A 138 6.60 -2.50 6.33
CA LEU A 138 6.42 -1.34 5.46
C LEU A 138 5.06 -0.67 5.69
N LEU A 139 3.98 -1.45 5.62
CA LEU A 139 2.61 -0.92 5.75
C LEU A 139 2.34 -0.41 7.17
N THR A 140 2.86 -1.09 8.20
CA THR A 140 2.78 -0.60 9.59
C THR A 140 3.42 0.79 9.70
N SER A 141 4.63 0.96 9.19
CA SER A 141 5.37 2.24 9.26
C SER A 141 4.72 3.34 8.43
N MET A 142 4.22 2.97 7.25
CA MET A 142 3.55 3.91 6.34
C MET A 142 2.24 4.44 6.96
N VAL A 143 1.41 3.54 7.52
CA VAL A 143 0.14 3.94 8.16
C VAL A 143 0.39 4.73 9.42
N LEU A 144 1.35 4.33 10.25
CA LEU A 144 1.75 5.09 11.42
C LEU A 144 2.04 6.55 11.04
N ARG A 145 2.88 6.78 10.04
CA ARG A 145 3.23 8.13 9.59
C ARG A 145 2.04 8.89 9.00
N THR A 146 1.27 8.28 8.11
CA THR A 146 0.14 8.96 7.47
C THR A 146 -0.96 9.30 8.46
N THR A 147 -1.21 8.45 9.45
CA THR A 147 -2.16 8.73 10.53
C THR A 147 -1.69 9.90 11.38
N LEU A 148 -0.40 9.97 11.71
CA LEU A 148 0.16 11.02 12.57
C LEU A 148 0.45 12.33 11.82
N ALA A 149 0.35 12.36 10.49
CA ALA A 149 0.62 13.54 9.68
C ALA A 149 -0.26 14.74 10.08
N ILE A 150 -1.56 14.49 10.33
CA ILE A 150 -2.52 15.53 10.77
C ILE A 150 -2.10 16.11 12.12
N TYR A 151 -1.73 15.24 13.07
CA TYR A 151 -1.30 15.66 14.42
C TYR A 151 0.02 16.44 14.36
N TYR A 152 0.95 16.03 13.50
CA TYR A 152 2.20 16.74 13.29
C TYR A 152 1.96 18.17 12.78
N VAL A 153 1.13 18.35 11.76
CA VAL A 153 0.84 19.67 11.22
C VAL A 153 0.10 20.55 12.22
N LYS A 154 -0.91 19.99 12.89
CA LYS A 154 -1.75 20.73 13.83
C LYS A 154 -1.00 21.15 15.10
N TYR A 155 -0.27 20.23 15.74
CA TYR A 155 0.24 20.41 17.07
C TYR A 155 1.76 20.67 17.15
N VAL A 156 2.53 20.19 16.17
CA VAL A 156 3.99 20.40 16.13
C VAL A 156 4.32 21.62 15.29
N LEU A 157 3.79 21.72 14.06
CA LEU A 157 3.98 22.91 13.22
C LEU A 157 3.07 24.08 13.63
N GLY A 158 1.97 23.83 14.38
CA GLY A 158 1.02 24.86 14.77
C GLY A 158 0.24 25.48 13.60
N LYS A 159 0.06 24.72 12.49
CA LYS A 159 -0.55 25.20 11.25
C LYS A 159 -1.74 24.34 10.85
N GLU A 160 -2.82 24.43 11.63
CA GLU A 160 -4.05 23.64 11.38
C GLU A 160 -4.67 23.93 10.01
N ASP A 161 -4.58 25.16 9.54
CA ASP A 161 -5.02 25.63 8.23
C ASP A 161 -4.30 24.95 7.05
N LEU A 162 -3.09 24.43 7.24
CA LEU A 162 -2.26 23.80 6.20
C LEU A 162 -2.35 22.27 6.17
N ILE A 163 -3.22 21.64 6.95
CA ILE A 163 -3.36 20.16 7.00
C ILE A 163 -3.71 19.60 5.62
N THR A 164 -4.68 20.21 4.95
CA THR A 164 -5.15 19.74 3.63
C THR A 164 -4.05 19.81 2.60
N GLU A 165 -3.31 20.92 2.54
CA GLU A 165 -2.21 21.14 1.62
C GLU A 165 -1.07 20.16 1.86
N PHE A 166 -0.72 19.90 3.13
CA PHE A 166 0.31 18.96 3.51
C PHE A 166 -0.01 17.53 3.06
N VAL A 167 -1.24 17.06 3.36
CA VAL A 167 -1.69 15.72 2.97
C VAL A 167 -1.79 15.60 1.45
N THR A 168 -2.33 16.62 0.77
CA THR A 168 -2.45 16.65 -0.69
C THR A 168 -1.09 16.60 -1.38
N LEU A 169 -0.11 17.36 -0.86
CA LEU A 169 1.26 17.34 -1.39
C LEU A 169 1.88 15.95 -1.25
N GLY A 170 1.63 15.26 -0.12
CA GLY A 170 2.03 13.86 0.07
C GLY A 170 1.39 12.92 -0.95
N MET A 171 0.11 13.10 -1.28
CA MET A 171 -0.57 12.31 -2.32
C MET A 171 0.05 12.53 -3.71
N ILE A 172 0.38 13.78 -4.05
CA ILE A 172 1.08 14.11 -5.30
C ILE A 172 2.45 13.41 -5.33
N GLY A 173 3.21 13.45 -4.23
CA GLY A 173 4.46 12.73 -4.09
C GLY A 173 4.31 11.23 -4.33
N ASN A 174 3.27 10.62 -3.77
CA ASN A 174 2.95 9.20 -3.96
C ASN A 174 2.66 8.86 -5.43
N ILE A 175 1.86 9.66 -6.14
CA ILE A 175 1.52 9.46 -7.56
C ILE A 175 2.78 9.52 -8.42
N LEU A 176 3.59 10.57 -8.24
CA LEU A 176 4.83 10.76 -8.98
C LEU A 176 5.85 9.66 -8.67
N GLY A 177 5.95 9.23 -7.42
CA GLY A 177 6.79 8.10 -7.01
C GLY A 177 6.43 6.81 -7.75
N CYS A 178 5.15 6.44 -7.78
CA CYS A 178 4.68 5.28 -8.54
C CYS A 178 5.02 5.36 -10.03
N ALA A 179 4.85 6.55 -10.64
CA ALA A 179 5.17 6.76 -12.05
C ALA A 179 6.68 6.56 -12.33
N CYS A 180 7.55 6.95 -11.40
CA CYS A 180 8.99 6.81 -11.52
C CYS A 180 9.54 5.41 -11.20
N ALA A 181 8.73 4.48 -10.71
CA ALA A 181 9.17 3.13 -10.38
C ALA A 181 9.65 2.33 -11.62
N GLN A 182 8.96 2.46 -12.75
CA GLN A 182 9.32 1.77 -14.00
C GLN A 182 10.67 2.23 -14.56
N PRO A 183 10.95 3.53 -14.80
CA PRO A 183 12.26 3.98 -15.27
C PRO A 183 13.39 3.60 -14.31
N LEU A 184 13.16 3.62 -13.00
CA LEU A 184 14.14 3.17 -12.02
C LEU A 184 14.47 1.68 -12.18
N SER A 185 13.46 0.82 -12.34
CA SER A 185 13.64 -0.64 -12.50
C SER A 185 14.34 -1.05 -13.78
N LYS A 186 14.37 -0.19 -14.80
CA LYS A 186 15.13 -0.41 -16.03
C LYS A 186 16.62 -0.16 -15.86
N ARG A 187 17.00 0.73 -14.94
CA ARG A 187 18.39 1.16 -14.72
C ARG A 187 19.08 0.39 -13.59
N LEU A 188 18.34 0.01 -12.56
CA LEU A 188 18.86 -0.65 -11.37
C LEU A 188 18.23 -2.04 -11.20
N ASP A 189 18.95 -2.93 -10.53
CA ASP A 189 18.38 -4.17 -10.04
C ASP A 189 17.20 -3.89 -9.09
N LYS A 190 16.08 -4.61 -9.29
CA LYS A 190 14.85 -4.38 -8.53
C LYS A 190 15.04 -4.54 -7.01
N LYS A 191 15.92 -5.48 -6.58
CA LYS A 191 16.23 -5.67 -5.17
C LYS A 191 17.03 -4.50 -4.64
N ALA A 192 18.11 -4.13 -5.34
CA ALA A 192 18.97 -3.02 -4.96
C ALA A 192 18.19 -1.70 -4.93
N ALA A 193 17.40 -1.41 -5.98
CA ALA A 193 16.53 -0.24 -6.04
C ALA A 193 15.59 -0.16 -4.83
N TYR A 194 14.94 -1.27 -4.49
CA TYR A 194 14.02 -1.32 -3.35
C TYR A 194 14.75 -1.02 -2.02
N VAL A 195 15.91 -1.63 -1.79
CA VAL A 195 16.71 -1.41 -0.58
C VAL A 195 17.20 0.05 -0.48
N TYR A 196 17.70 0.62 -1.57
CA TYR A 196 18.12 2.03 -1.59
C TYR A 196 16.95 2.98 -1.31
N LEU A 197 15.77 2.74 -1.89
CA LEU A 197 14.59 3.55 -1.62
C LEU A 197 14.20 3.52 -0.13
N GLN A 198 14.33 2.37 0.54
CA GLN A 198 14.05 2.28 1.97
C GLN A 198 15.08 3.03 2.82
N TYR A 199 16.36 2.99 2.47
CA TYR A 199 17.38 3.79 3.14
C TYR A 199 17.16 5.29 2.93
N ILE A 200 16.83 5.73 1.71
CA ILE A 200 16.49 7.13 1.43
C ILE A 200 15.28 7.56 2.26
N SER A 201 14.24 6.72 2.33
CA SER A 201 13.06 6.99 3.15
C SER A 201 13.40 7.11 4.64
N ALA A 202 14.29 6.27 5.16
CA ALA A 202 14.78 6.35 6.53
C ALA A 202 15.55 7.64 6.80
N ILE A 203 16.47 8.02 5.91
CA ILE A 203 17.26 9.26 6.01
C ILE A 203 16.32 10.47 6.00
N LEU A 204 15.36 10.54 5.07
CA LEU A 204 14.39 11.62 5.01
C LEU A 204 13.53 11.70 6.28
N SER A 205 13.17 10.55 6.85
CA SER A 205 12.48 10.48 8.13
C SER A 205 13.31 11.01 9.29
N CYS A 206 14.61 10.69 9.33
CA CYS A 206 15.53 11.25 10.32
C CYS A 206 15.72 12.75 10.11
N ILE A 207 15.88 13.22 8.87
CA ILE A 207 15.98 14.67 8.57
C ILE A 207 14.71 15.40 9.07
N ALA A 208 13.53 14.82 8.85
CA ALA A 208 12.27 15.42 9.30
C ALA A 208 12.22 15.67 10.83
N PHE A 209 12.92 14.86 11.63
CA PHE A 209 13.01 15.05 13.07
C PHE A 209 13.76 16.32 13.46
N PHE A 210 14.78 16.71 12.67
CA PHE A 210 15.61 17.89 12.95
C PHE A 210 15.09 19.16 12.26
N VAL A 211 13.99 19.10 11.50
CA VAL A 211 13.40 20.29 10.87
C VAL A 211 12.77 21.17 11.95
N PRO A 212 13.22 22.44 12.10
CA PRO A 212 12.61 23.35 13.04
C PRO A 212 11.16 23.66 12.67
N ASN A 213 10.29 23.78 13.66
CA ASN A 213 8.84 23.99 13.45
C ASN A 213 8.51 25.28 12.68
N GLU A 214 9.42 26.25 12.71
CA GLU A 214 9.31 27.52 11.99
C GLU A 214 9.49 27.36 10.48
N HIS A 215 10.24 26.33 10.03
CA HIS A 215 10.52 26.07 8.62
C HIS A 215 9.47 25.16 7.97
N VAL A 216 8.23 25.64 7.93
CA VAL A 216 7.07 24.90 7.40
C VAL A 216 7.32 24.38 5.98
N LEU A 217 7.89 25.22 5.09
CA LEU A 217 8.18 24.83 3.70
C LEU A 217 9.16 23.65 3.62
N LEU A 218 10.17 23.61 4.51
CA LEU A 218 11.12 22.51 4.58
C LEU A 218 10.43 21.22 5.05
N ALA A 219 9.52 21.31 6.03
CA ALA A 219 8.73 20.17 6.48
C ALA A 219 7.86 19.61 5.34
N PHE A 220 7.23 20.47 4.54
CA PHE A 220 6.47 20.09 3.35
C PHE A 220 7.34 19.38 2.31
N LEU A 221 8.50 19.94 1.99
CA LEU A 221 9.44 19.36 1.04
C LEU A 221 9.93 17.98 1.47
N VAL A 222 10.34 17.83 2.73
CA VAL A 222 10.82 16.55 3.27
C VAL A 222 9.70 15.51 3.27
N TYR A 223 8.48 15.91 3.62
CA TYR A 223 7.30 15.00 3.57
C TYR A 223 6.98 14.57 2.15
N PHE A 224 6.98 15.51 1.18
CA PHE A 224 6.80 15.20 -0.23
C PHE A 224 7.84 14.20 -0.74
N LEU A 225 9.12 14.45 -0.48
CA LEU A 225 10.21 13.56 -0.90
C LEU A 225 10.10 12.19 -0.23
N TRP A 226 9.73 12.14 1.04
CA TRP A 226 9.49 10.88 1.71
C TRP A 226 8.36 10.08 1.06
N CYS A 227 7.21 10.72 0.80
CA CYS A 227 6.08 10.11 0.09
C CYS A 227 6.51 9.60 -1.29
N PHE A 228 7.25 10.41 -2.04
CA PHE A 228 7.75 10.08 -3.36
C PHE A 228 8.64 8.82 -3.36
N PHE A 229 9.67 8.78 -2.52
CA PHE A 229 10.61 7.66 -2.51
C PHE A 229 9.99 6.39 -1.89
N THR A 230 9.19 6.51 -0.84
CA THR A 230 8.51 5.37 -0.23
C THR A 230 7.54 4.73 -1.20
N GLN A 231 6.76 5.54 -1.91
CA GLN A 231 5.75 5.01 -2.84
C GLN A 231 6.34 4.48 -4.14
N MET A 232 7.52 4.95 -4.56
CA MET A 232 8.26 4.37 -5.69
C MET A 232 8.63 2.89 -5.43
N ALA A 233 8.81 2.48 -4.17
CA ALA A 233 9.07 1.09 -3.80
C ALA A 233 7.84 0.18 -3.95
N THR A 234 6.62 0.71 -3.91
CA THR A 234 5.39 -0.09 -3.92
C THR A 234 5.20 -0.93 -5.20
N PRO A 235 5.28 -0.38 -6.44
CA PRO A 235 5.18 -1.20 -7.64
C PRO A 235 6.27 -2.28 -7.74
N LEU A 236 7.47 -1.99 -7.21
CA LEU A 236 8.56 -2.96 -7.16
C LEU A 236 8.23 -4.13 -6.23
N LEU A 237 7.65 -3.87 -5.07
CA LEU A 237 7.19 -4.90 -4.12
C LEU A 237 6.16 -5.82 -4.78
N TRP A 238 5.15 -5.25 -5.43
CA TRP A 238 4.10 -6.01 -6.09
C TRP A 238 4.61 -6.82 -7.29
N ALA A 239 5.55 -6.29 -8.06
CA ALA A 239 6.20 -7.05 -9.12
C ALA A 239 6.99 -8.26 -8.58
N LYS A 240 7.66 -8.11 -7.43
CA LYS A 240 8.38 -9.19 -6.75
C LYS A 240 7.48 -10.31 -6.24
N MET A 241 6.21 -10.04 -5.96
CA MET A 241 5.23 -11.08 -5.60
C MET A 241 5.09 -12.11 -6.72
N ALA A 242 4.99 -11.64 -7.97
CA ALA A 242 4.95 -12.53 -9.13
C ALA A 242 6.29 -13.29 -9.32
N ASP A 243 7.41 -12.65 -9.02
CA ASP A 243 8.72 -13.30 -9.09
C ASP A 243 8.85 -14.45 -8.06
N THR A 244 8.22 -14.32 -6.85
CA THR A 244 8.17 -15.43 -5.88
C THR A 244 7.29 -16.60 -6.33
N ILE A 245 6.25 -16.33 -7.12
CA ILE A 245 5.42 -17.39 -7.72
C ILE A 245 6.24 -18.18 -8.71
N ASP A 246 6.95 -17.50 -9.63
CA ASP A 246 7.79 -18.16 -10.62
C ASP A 246 8.93 -18.97 -9.96
N TYR A 247 9.52 -18.46 -8.87
CA TYR A 247 10.46 -19.21 -8.05
C TYR A 247 9.83 -20.48 -7.45
N GLY A 248 8.60 -20.40 -6.93
CA GLY A 248 7.86 -21.56 -6.42
C GLY A 248 7.61 -22.62 -7.50
N VAL A 249 7.24 -22.20 -8.71
CA VAL A 249 7.08 -23.11 -9.87
C VAL A 249 8.41 -23.75 -10.22
N TRP A 250 9.48 -22.98 -10.27
CA TRP A 250 10.82 -23.49 -10.60
C TRP A 250 11.32 -24.50 -9.58
N GLN A 251 11.07 -24.28 -8.28
CA GLN A 251 11.51 -25.12 -7.18
C GLN A 251 10.66 -26.38 -7.02
N ASN A 252 9.32 -26.24 -7.04
CA ASN A 252 8.38 -27.29 -6.62
C ASN A 252 7.40 -27.73 -7.73
N GLY A 253 7.45 -27.12 -8.91
CA GLY A 253 6.52 -27.40 -10.02
C GLY A 253 5.09 -26.87 -9.79
N LEU A 254 4.81 -26.18 -8.70
CA LEU A 254 3.45 -25.74 -8.31
C LEU A 254 3.29 -24.22 -8.44
N ARG A 255 2.30 -23.79 -9.23
CA ARG A 255 1.95 -22.39 -9.38
C ARG A 255 0.81 -22.02 -8.43
N LEU A 256 1.13 -21.41 -7.29
CA LEU A 256 0.19 -21.06 -6.22
C LEU A 256 -0.19 -19.57 -6.24
N THR A 257 -0.52 -19.02 -7.41
CA THR A 257 -0.74 -17.57 -7.63
C THR A 257 -1.77 -17.01 -6.65
N GLY A 258 -2.97 -17.59 -6.58
CA GLY A 258 -4.04 -17.12 -5.71
C GLY A 258 -3.65 -17.13 -4.23
N LEU A 259 -2.99 -18.18 -3.77
CA LEU A 259 -2.58 -18.33 -2.37
C LEU A 259 -1.46 -17.35 -1.99
N VAL A 260 -0.49 -17.12 -2.88
CA VAL A 260 0.57 -16.10 -2.68
C VAL A 260 -0.05 -14.73 -2.52
N TYR A 261 -0.92 -14.30 -3.45
CA TYR A 261 -1.54 -12.97 -3.37
C TYR A 261 -2.47 -12.84 -2.17
N ALA A 262 -3.28 -13.86 -1.86
CA ALA A 262 -4.14 -13.87 -0.68
C ALA A 262 -3.33 -13.69 0.62
N SER A 263 -2.22 -14.43 0.75
CA SER A 263 -1.34 -14.34 1.92
C SER A 263 -0.70 -12.96 2.02
N ILE A 264 -0.15 -12.42 0.93
CA ILE A 264 0.49 -11.10 0.95
C ILE A 264 -0.51 -10.00 1.27
N VAL A 265 -1.72 -10.06 0.69
CA VAL A 265 -2.82 -9.12 1.02
C VAL A 265 -3.20 -9.22 2.49
N PHE A 266 -3.18 -10.42 3.09
CA PHE A 266 -3.37 -10.59 4.52
C PHE A 266 -2.30 -9.85 5.33
N PHE A 267 -1.00 -10.03 5.01
CA PHE A 267 0.09 -9.33 5.69
C PHE A 267 0.04 -7.81 5.50
N ILE A 268 -0.36 -7.34 4.32
CA ILE A 268 -0.62 -5.92 4.05
C ILE A 268 -1.72 -5.39 4.98
N LYS A 269 -2.88 -6.06 5.05
CA LYS A 269 -3.99 -5.64 5.92
C LYS A 269 -3.62 -5.69 7.40
N LEU A 270 -2.88 -6.71 7.81
CA LEU A 270 -2.35 -6.81 9.17
C LEU A 270 -1.42 -5.62 9.48
N GLY A 271 -0.54 -5.25 8.54
CA GLY A 271 0.32 -4.07 8.67
C GLY A 271 -0.47 -2.76 8.80
N LEU A 272 -1.53 -2.59 7.99
CA LEU A 272 -2.43 -1.43 8.09
C LEU A 272 -3.08 -1.37 9.48
N ALA A 273 -3.60 -2.48 9.98
CA ALA A 273 -4.25 -2.56 11.30
C ALA A 273 -3.26 -2.28 12.43
N LEU A 274 -2.06 -2.87 12.38
CA LEU A 274 -1.00 -2.63 13.38
C LEU A 274 -0.54 -1.17 13.35
N GLY A 275 -0.37 -0.57 12.18
CA GLY A 275 0.02 0.84 12.05
C GLY A 275 -0.97 1.79 12.71
N GLY A 276 -2.28 1.57 12.48
CA GLY A 276 -3.34 2.33 13.13
C GLY A 276 -3.40 2.12 14.64
N ALA A 277 -3.30 0.86 15.10
CA ALA A 277 -3.29 0.53 16.52
C ALA A 277 -2.08 1.15 17.24
N ILE A 278 -0.89 1.03 16.65
CA ILE A 278 0.34 1.63 17.22
C ILE A 278 0.22 3.16 17.27
N ALA A 279 -0.35 3.79 16.24
CA ALA A 279 -0.59 5.24 16.26
C ALA A 279 -1.48 5.66 17.45
N GLY A 280 -2.58 4.93 17.66
CA GLY A 280 -3.48 5.19 18.81
C GLY A 280 -2.80 4.96 20.17
N TRP A 281 -2.03 3.87 20.31
CA TRP A 281 -1.27 3.60 21.55
C TRP A 281 -0.19 4.63 21.83
N LEU A 282 0.52 5.11 20.81
CA LEU A 282 1.52 6.15 20.96
C LEU A 282 0.91 7.48 21.37
N LEU A 283 -0.22 7.87 20.76
CA LEU A 283 -0.95 9.06 21.18
C LEU A 283 -1.41 8.97 22.64
N ALA A 284 -1.94 7.81 23.05
CA ALA A 284 -2.32 7.58 24.45
C ALA A 284 -1.10 7.59 25.39
N TYR A 285 0.00 6.95 25.01
CA TYR A 285 1.24 6.90 25.79
C TYR A 285 1.82 8.30 26.04
N TYR A 286 1.80 9.16 25.00
CA TYR A 286 2.26 10.54 25.11
C TYR A 286 1.16 11.49 25.63
N GLN A 287 0.08 10.95 26.22
CA GLN A 287 -1.01 11.70 26.89
C GLN A 287 -1.67 12.73 25.96
N TYR A 288 -1.84 12.38 24.67
CA TYR A 288 -2.56 13.24 23.76
C TYR A 288 -4.02 13.43 24.18
N GLN A 289 -4.46 14.70 24.20
CA GLN A 289 -5.86 15.08 24.37
C GLN A 289 -6.29 15.98 23.22
N ALA A 290 -7.51 15.75 22.71
CA ALA A 290 -8.01 16.51 21.58
C ALA A 290 -8.40 17.95 21.99
N ASN A 291 -8.05 18.92 21.13
CA ASN A 291 -8.47 20.33 21.25
C ASN A 291 -8.04 21.00 22.56
N VAL A 292 -6.94 20.59 23.16
CA VAL A 292 -6.29 21.24 24.29
C VAL A 292 -4.87 21.62 23.91
N GLU A 293 -4.29 22.58 24.61
CA GLU A 293 -2.89 22.91 24.46
C GLU A 293 -2.03 21.76 24.98
N LEU A 294 -1.18 21.22 24.11
CA LEU A 294 -0.38 20.04 24.43
C LEU A 294 0.92 20.42 25.12
N SER A 295 1.36 19.60 26.07
CA SER A 295 2.67 19.74 26.68
C SER A 295 3.81 19.55 25.66
N GLU A 296 4.97 20.13 25.91
CA GLU A 296 6.14 19.96 25.04
C GLU A 296 6.57 18.47 24.93
N ALA A 297 6.38 17.69 25.98
CA ALA A 297 6.60 16.24 25.98
C ALA A 297 5.67 15.53 25.01
N THR A 298 4.37 15.90 24.96
CA THR A 298 3.39 15.34 24.02
C THR A 298 3.71 15.73 22.58
N LYS A 299 4.07 16.99 22.32
CA LYS A 299 4.48 17.46 20.98
C LYS A 299 5.75 16.72 20.49
N SER A 300 6.75 16.56 21.34
CA SER A 300 7.95 15.79 21.05
C SER A 300 7.65 14.32 20.80
N GLY A 301 6.69 13.74 21.53
CA GLY A 301 6.20 12.39 21.30
C GLY A 301 5.53 12.21 19.94
N ILE A 302 4.69 13.17 19.52
CA ILE A 302 4.08 13.19 18.18
C ILE A 302 5.15 13.31 17.10
N LEU A 303 6.12 14.22 17.27
CA LEU A 303 7.23 14.39 16.33
C LEU A 303 8.03 13.09 16.18
N THR A 304 8.44 12.49 17.29
CA THR A 304 9.17 11.21 17.30
C THR A 304 8.38 10.10 16.61
N SER A 305 7.09 10.03 16.90
CA SER A 305 6.19 9.00 16.34
C SER A 305 5.95 9.19 14.83
N PHE A 306 5.91 10.43 14.35
CA PHE A 306 5.77 10.77 12.94
C PHE A 306 7.06 10.57 12.15
N THR A 307 8.24 10.69 12.79
CA THR A 307 9.54 10.70 12.12
C THR A 307 10.39 9.46 12.42
N LEU A 308 10.86 9.28 13.67
CA LEU A 308 11.86 8.27 14.00
C LEU A 308 11.32 6.83 13.96
N TYR A 309 10.08 6.59 14.40
CA TYR A 309 9.55 5.22 14.35
C TYR A 309 9.33 4.72 12.91
N PRO A 310 8.80 5.52 11.96
CA PRO A 310 8.81 5.14 10.55
C PRO A 310 10.21 4.99 9.95
N ALA A 311 11.23 5.76 10.42
CA ALA A 311 12.61 5.57 10.00
C ALA A 311 13.14 4.19 10.39
N ILE A 312 12.91 3.77 11.65
CA ILE A 312 13.26 2.43 12.13
C ILE A 312 12.57 1.36 11.26
N GLY A 313 11.28 1.54 10.98
CA GLY A 313 10.54 0.64 10.10
C GLY A 313 11.15 0.52 8.71
N SER A 314 11.53 1.64 8.08
CA SER A 314 12.19 1.64 6.77
C SER A 314 13.56 0.93 6.81
N ILE A 315 14.35 1.13 7.87
CA ILE A 315 15.61 0.40 8.07
C ILE A 315 15.36 -1.10 8.22
N LEU A 316 14.37 -1.49 9.01
CA LEU A 316 14.01 -2.92 9.18
C LEU A 316 13.58 -3.55 7.85
N VAL A 317 12.79 -2.85 7.05
CA VAL A 317 12.40 -3.32 5.71
C VAL A 317 13.63 -3.48 4.81
N ALA A 318 14.56 -2.52 4.81
CA ALA A 318 15.80 -2.63 4.06
C ALA A 318 16.61 -3.86 4.48
N LEU A 319 16.79 -4.06 5.80
CA LEU A 319 17.52 -5.22 6.34
C LEU A 319 16.83 -6.56 6.00
N ILE A 320 15.51 -6.65 6.10
CA ILE A 320 14.75 -7.83 5.68
C ILE A 320 14.99 -8.11 4.20
N MET A 321 14.94 -7.07 3.35
CA MET A 321 15.11 -7.21 1.91
C MET A 321 16.54 -7.51 1.46
N THR A 322 17.56 -7.30 2.29
CA THR A 322 18.92 -7.79 1.98
C THR A 322 18.96 -9.32 1.87
N LYS A 323 18.12 -10.02 2.64
CA LYS A 323 18.00 -11.50 2.63
C LYS A 323 17.20 -12.04 1.44
N TYR A 324 16.58 -11.17 0.63
CA TYR A 324 15.82 -11.57 -0.56
C TYR A 324 16.77 -11.96 -1.68
N ASN A 325 16.71 -13.21 -2.16
CA ASN A 325 17.74 -13.81 -3.05
C ASN A 325 17.37 -13.71 -4.53
N LEU A 326 16.20 -13.19 -4.90
CA LEU A 326 15.77 -13.07 -6.29
C LEU A 326 16.20 -11.72 -6.86
N ASP A 327 17.45 -11.65 -7.32
CA ASP A 327 17.95 -10.55 -8.14
C ASP A 327 17.50 -10.69 -9.61
N ASN A 328 17.75 -9.68 -10.43
CA ASN A 328 17.36 -9.69 -11.83
C ASN A 328 18.04 -10.82 -12.64
N LYS A 329 19.25 -11.25 -12.26
CA LYS A 329 19.97 -12.35 -12.94
C LYS A 329 19.30 -13.68 -12.64
N THR A 330 18.99 -13.95 -11.36
CA THR A 330 18.30 -15.16 -10.92
C THR A 330 16.91 -15.27 -11.53
N ILE A 331 16.15 -14.17 -11.57
CA ILE A 331 14.81 -14.17 -12.18
C ILE A 331 14.88 -14.44 -13.69
N LYS A 332 15.82 -13.84 -14.41
CA LYS A 332 16.02 -14.14 -15.85
C LYS A 332 16.31 -15.62 -16.09
N LYS A 333 17.17 -16.24 -15.27
CA LYS A 333 17.46 -17.67 -15.34
C LYS A 333 16.20 -18.51 -15.11
N ILE A 334 15.47 -18.24 -14.02
CA ILE A 334 14.22 -18.94 -13.69
C ILE A 334 13.21 -18.83 -14.83
N THR A 335 13.02 -17.62 -15.39
CA THR A 335 12.10 -17.41 -16.51
C THR A 335 12.53 -18.19 -17.76
N ALA A 336 13.82 -18.22 -18.09
CA ALA A 336 14.35 -18.99 -19.22
C ALA A 336 14.12 -20.51 -19.02
N ASP A 337 14.45 -21.05 -17.85
CA ASP A 337 14.25 -22.46 -17.50
C ASP A 337 12.77 -22.86 -17.58
N LEU A 338 11.86 -21.99 -17.10
CA LEU A 338 10.42 -22.26 -17.16
C LEU A 338 9.87 -22.20 -18.58
N THR A 339 10.37 -21.30 -19.43
CA THR A 339 9.99 -21.22 -20.85
C THR A 339 10.44 -22.46 -21.60
N GLN A 340 11.66 -22.94 -21.36
CA GLN A 340 12.18 -24.15 -21.97
C GLN A 340 11.33 -25.39 -21.59
N LYS A 341 10.95 -25.51 -20.30
CA LYS A 341 10.08 -26.60 -19.84
C LYS A 341 8.66 -26.55 -20.39
N SER A 342 8.15 -25.38 -20.75
CA SER A 342 6.80 -25.25 -21.33
C SER A 342 6.75 -25.58 -22.83
N ASN A 343 7.88 -25.63 -23.51
CA ASN A 343 8.01 -25.95 -24.93
C ASN A 343 8.37 -27.43 -25.19
N LEU A 344 8.58 -28.21 -24.13
CA LEU A 344 8.76 -29.67 -24.12
C LEU A 344 7.46 -30.35 -23.72
#